data_00a173aa12324d50da067a52712abd65
#
_entry.id   00a173aa12324d50da067a52712abd65
#
_cell.length_a   1.000
_cell.length_b   1.000
_cell.length_c   1.000
_cell.angle_alpha   90.00
_cell.angle_beta   90.00
_cell.angle_gamma   90.00
#
_symmetry.space_group_name_H-M   'P 1'
#
loop_
_entity.id
_entity.type
_entity.pdbx_description
1 polymer ?
#
loop_
_entity_poly.entity_id
_entity_poly.type
_entity_poly.pdbx_seq_one_letter_code
_entity_poly.pdbx_strand_id
1 'polypeptide(L)'
;MVDDVCEVRPKGRLDSASGPAFEKDLLAQIEGGRHRMLLDFSDLQYISSAGLRIVLLAAKKMKSAGGKMALCALNPQIAEVFEISGFSNILDIHPSRDAALKVLAV
;
A
#
# COMPACT_ATOMS: atom_id res chain seq x y z
N MET A 1 -20.96 -5.44 0.20
CA MET A 1 -20.34 -4.64 -0.85
C MET A 1 -19.17 -3.86 -0.30
N VAL A 2 -18.07 -3.83 -0.99
CA VAL A 2 -16.86 -3.22 -0.47
C VAL A 2 -16.72 -1.83 -1.08
N ASP A 3 -17.70 -1.00 -0.83
CA ASP A 3 -17.82 0.28 -1.52
C ASP A 3 -16.84 1.33 -1.10
N ASP A 4 -16.32 1.21 0.12
CA ASP A 4 -15.50 2.27 0.70
C ASP A 4 -14.01 2.02 0.59
N VAL A 5 -13.64 0.99 -0.13
CA VAL A 5 -12.21 0.68 -0.30
C VAL A 5 -11.65 1.48 -1.47
N CYS A 6 -10.62 2.28 -1.16
CA CYS A 6 -9.88 3.00 -2.18
C CYS A 6 -8.76 2.09 -2.68
N GLU A 7 -8.80 1.69 -3.94
CA GLU A 7 -7.79 0.83 -4.53
C GLU A 7 -6.79 1.68 -5.31
N VAL A 8 -5.52 1.51 -5.00
CA VAL A 8 -4.44 2.18 -5.72
C VAL A 8 -3.53 1.11 -6.28
N ARG A 9 -3.25 1.18 -7.58
CA ARG A 9 -2.44 0.17 -8.28
C ARG A 9 -1.26 0.85 -8.98
N PRO A 10 -0.14 1.00 -8.29
CA PRO A 10 1.05 1.56 -8.93
C PRO A 10 1.62 0.59 -9.95
N LYS A 11 2.26 1.14 -11.00
CA LYS A 11 2.78 0.35 -12.10
C LYS A 11 4.27 0.59 -12.27
N GLY A 12 4.96 -0.43 -12.75
CA GLY A 12 6.37 -0.33 -13.10
C GLY A 12 7.28 -0.20 -11.90
N ARG A 13 7.85 0.96 -11.71
CA ARG A 13 8.85 1.21 -10.66
C ARG A 13 8.35 2.27 -9.70
N LEU A 14 8.50 2.00 -8.41
CA LEU A 14 8.23 2.98 -7.37
C LEU A 14 9.56 3.36 -6.74
N ASP A 15 10.09 4.51 -7.14
CA ASP A 15 11.42 4.98 -6.74
C ASP A 15 11.38 6.48 -6.46
N SER A 16 12.57 7.10 -6.35
CA SER A 16 12.66 8.52 -6.04
C SER A 16 12.08 9.41 -7.14
N ALA A 17 12.00 8.93 -8.37
CA ALA A 17 11.42 9.69 -9.48
C ALA A 17 9.89 9.62 -9.49
N SER A 18 9.33 8.43 -9.30
CA SER A 18 7.87 8.24 -9.32
C SER A 18 7.23 8.41 -7.94
N GLY A 19 8.04 8.31 -6.89
CA GLY A 19 7.55 8.35 -5.52
C GLY A 19 6.76 9.59 -5.15
N PRO A 20 7.25 10.80 -5.45
CA PRO A 20 6.54 12.01 -5.04
C PRO A 20 5.10 12.11 -5.54
N ALA A 21 4.85 11.71 -6.80
CA ALA A 21 3.49 11.71 -7.35
C ALA A 21 2.62 10.67 -6.66
N PHE A 22 3.18 9.49 -6.39
CA PHE A 22 2.49 8.43 -5.69
C PHE A 22 2.14 8.84 -4.26
N GLU A 23 3.09 9.45 -3.57
CA GLU A 23 2.88 9.95 -2.21
C GLU A 23 1.76 10.98 -2.16
N LYS A 24 1.79 11.94 -3.07
CA LYS A 24 0.77 12.97 -3.16
C LYS A 24 -0.62 12.37 -3.35
N ASP A 25 -0.73 11.39 -4.23
CA ASP A 25 -2.00 10.71 -4.49
C ASP A 25 -2.50 9.98 -3.24
N LEU A 26 -1.63 9.22 -2.57
CA LEU A 26 -2.02 8.51 -1.36
C LEU A 26 -2.47 9.46 -0.25
N LEU A 27 -1.73 10.52 -0.03
CA LEU A 27 -2.06 11.47 1.03
C LEU A 27 -3.36 12.19 0.73
N ALA A 28 -3.61 12.54 -0.54
CA ALA A 28 -4.86 13.16 -0.93
C ALA A 28 -6.05 12.24 -0.67
N GLN A 29 -5.91 10.94 -0.94
CA GLN A 29 -6.96 9.98 -0.67
C GLN A 29 -7.25 9.86 0.83
N ILE A 30 -6.19 9.80 1.65
CA ILE A 30 -6.33 9.70 3.10
C ILE A 30 -6.97 10.96 3.68
N GLU A 31 -6.52 12.13 3.24
CA GLU A 31 -7.05 13.41 3.69
C GLU A 31 -8.49 13.63 3.23
N GLY A 32 -8.86 13.00 2.13
CA GLY A 32 -10.23 13.05 1.62
C GLY A 32 -11.21 12.17 2.38
N GLY A 33 -10.79 11.54 3.47
CA GLY A 33 -11.67 10.74 4.32
C GLY A 33 -11.76 9.28 3.95
N ARG A 34 -10.85 8.78 3.13
CA ARG A 34 -10.82 7.36 2.79
C ARG A 34 -10.27 6.57 3.96
N HIS A 35 -11.08 5.72 4.55
CA HIS A 35 -10.72 4.97 5.74
C HIS A 35 -10.27 3.54 5.46
N ARG A 36 -10.40 3.08 4.22
CA ARG A 36 -9.97 1.75 3.80
C ARG A 36 -9.23 1.88 2.49
N MET A 37 -8.00 1.42 2.47
CA MET A 37 -7.14 1.56 1.29
C MET A 37 -6.48 0.23 0.97
N LEU A 38 -6.51 -0.14 -0.30
CA LEU A 38 -5.83 -1.31 -0.82
C LEU A 38 -4.76 -0.87 -1.80
N LEU A 39 -3.52 -1.24 -1.52
CA LEU A 39 -2.42 -1.06 -2.47
C LEU A 39 -2.21 -2.38 -3.20
N ASP A 40 -2.58 -2.41 -4.46
CA ASP A 40 -2.45 -3.59 -5.31
C ASP A 40 -1.16 -3.47 -6.10
N PHE A 41 -0.19 -4.31 -5.78
CA PHE A 41 1.14 -4.26 -6.39
C PHE A 41 1.31 -5.25 -7.54
N SER A 42 0.20 -5.77 -8.08
CA SER A 42 0.28 -6.76 -9.17
C SER A 42 1.01 -6.24 -10.40
N ASP A 43 0.97 -4.94 -10.65
CA ASP A 43 1.65 -4.33 -11.80
C ASP A 43 2.97 -3.65 -11.41
N LEU A 44 3.37 -3.73 -10.16
CA LEU A 44 4.60 -3.11 -9.69
C LEU A 44 5.74 -4.10 -9.86
N GLN A 45 6.82 -3.67 -10.51
CA GLN A 45 7.98 -4.51 -10.79
C GLN A 45 9.12 -4.27 -9.81
N TYR A 46 9.22 -3.07 -9.26
CA TYR A 46 10.35 -2.69 -8.43
C TYR A 46 9.94 -1.61 -7.42
N ILE A 47 10.48 -1.70 -6.21
CA ILE A 47 10.32 -0.67 -5.21
C ILE A 47 11.70 -0.34 -4.60
N SER A 48 12.00 0.95 -4.53
CA SER A 48 13.23 1.44 -3.90
C SER A 48 12.98 1.74 -2.43
N SER A 49 14.05 2.07 -1.70
CA SER A 49 13.91 2.49 -0.30
C SER A 49 13.06 3.74 -0.18
N ALA A 50 13.12 4.65 -1.17
CA ALA A 50 12.27 5.84 -1.19
C ALA A 50 10.80 5.45 -1.34
N GLY A 51 10.50 4.51 -2.24
CA GLY A 51 9.13 4.01 -2.41
C GLY A 51 8.62 3.30 -1.17
N LEU A 52 9.48 2.50 -0.56
CA LEU A 52 9.14 1.77 0.66
C LEU A 52 8.77 2.73 1.80
N ARG A 53 9.54 3.83 1.93
CA ARG A 53 9.27 4.85 2.93
C ARG A 53 7.90 5.49 2.73
N ILE A 54 7.52 5.73 1.48
CA ILE A 54 6.22 6.32 1.17
C ILE A 54 5.09 5.39 1.58
N VAL A 55 5.21 4.10 1.30
CA VAL A 55 4.19 3.12 1.69
C VAL A 55 4.05 3.10 3.22
N LEU A 56 5.18 3.11 3.92
CA LEU A 56 5.16 3.10 5.38
C LEU A 56 4.54 4.37 5.95
N LEU A 57 4.86 5.53 5.37
CA LEU A 57 4.28 6.80 5.78
C LEU A 57 2.77 6.80 5.60
N ALA A 58 2.29 6.31 4.46
CA ALA A 58 0.87 6.22 4.18
C ALA A 58 0.16 5.30 5.19
N ALA A 59 0.78 4.17 5.52
CA ALA A 59 0.24 3.24 6.50
C ALA A 59 0.09 3.90 7.87
N LYS A 60 1.09 4.65 8.29
CA LYS A 60 1.05 5.36 9.57
C LYS A 60 -0.03 6.43 9.59
N LYS A 61 -0.16 7.18 8.51
CA LYS A 61 -1.19 8.21 8.41
C LYS A 61 -2.58 7.61 8.40
N MET A 62 -2.76 6.50 7.70
CA MET A 62 -4.05 5.80 7.68
C MET A 62 -4.43 5.32 9.08
N LYS A 63 -3.47 4.76 9.81
CA LYS A 63 -3.71 4.31 11.17
C LYS A 63 -4.07 5.47 12.09
N SER A 64 -3.38 6.60 11.96
CA SER A 64 -3.68 7.80 12.76
C SER A 64 -5.07 8.35 12.46
N ALA A 65 -5.55 8.17 11.24
CA ALA A 65 -6.89 8.60 10.85
C ALA A 65 -7.97 7.59 11.22
N GLY A 66 -7.61 6.50 11.89
CA GLY A 66 -8.56 5.47 12.29
C GLY A 66 -8.94 4.52 11.17
N GLY A 67 -8.18 4.50 10.10
CA GLY A 67 -8.46 3.66 8.94
C GLY A 67 -7.63 2.40 8.89
N LYS A 68 -7.78 1.67 7.79
CA LYS A 68 -7.05 0.43 7.52
C LYS A 68 -6.41 0.49 6.16
N MET A 69 -5.22 -0.08 6.04
CA MET A 69 -4.52 -0.20 4.77
C MET A 69 -3.99 -1.62 4.63
N ALA A 70 -4.18 -2.20 3.47
CA ALA A 70 -3.65 -3.52 3.16
C ALA A 70 -2.92 -3.48 1.83
N LEU A 71 -1.94 -4.37 1.67
CA LEU A 71 -1.18 -4.54 0.45
C LEU A 71 -1.44 -5.93 -0.08
N CYS A 72 -1.40 -6.09 -1.40
CA CYS A 72 -1.58 -7.41 -1.99
C CYS A 72 -0.75 -7.59 -3.25
N ALA A 73 -0.57 -8.84 -3.63
CA ALA A 73 0.03 -9.24 -4.91
C ALA A 73 1.45 -8.72 -5.10
N LEU A 74 2.26 -8.72 -4.04
CA LEU A 74 3.66 -8.37 -4.15
C LEU A 74 4.40 -9.47 -4.90
N ASN A 75 5.24 -9.10 -5.89
CA ASN A 75 6.08 -10.10 -6.52
C ASN A 75 7.18 -10.54 -5.53
N PRO A 76 7.87 -11.67 -5.79
CA PRO A 76 8.86 -12.19 -4.83
C PRO A 76 9.95 -11.21 -4.44
N GLN A 77 10.42 -10.40 -5.38
CA GLN A 77 11.48 -9.44 -5.11
C GLN A 77 11.00 -8.33 -4.17
N ILE A 78 9.80 -7.82 -4.41
CA ILE A 78 9.22 -6.77 -3.57
C ILE A 78 8.88 -7.33 -2.19
N ALA A 79 8.31 -8.54 -2.15
CA ALA A 79 7.99 -9.18 -0.88
C ALA A 79 9.25 -9.36 -0.04
N GLU A 80 10.37 -9.74 -0.65
CA GLU A 80 11.63 -9.90 0.05
C GLU A 80 12.14 -8.59 0.64
N VAL A 81 11.99 -7.49 -0.09
CA VAL A 81 12.39 -6.17 0.42
C VAL A 81 11.61 -5.81 1.67
N PHE A 82 10.31 -6.05 1.67
CA PHE A 82 9.48 -5.79 2.85
C PHE A 82 9.87 -6.68 4.02
N GLU A 83 10.17 -7.94 3.73
CA GLU A 83 10.53 -8.91 4.76
C GLU A 83 11.88 -8.58 5.40
N ILE A 84 12.90 -8.29 4.58
CA ILE A 84 14.24 -7.97 5.05
C ILE A 84 14.24 -6.70 5.89
N SER A 85 13.47 -5.70 5.50
CA SER A 85 13.41 -4.44 6.24
C SER A 85 12.53 -4.53 7.49
N GLY A 86 11.86 -5.65 7.71
CA GLY A 86 10.99 -5.84 8.87
C GLY A 86 9.62 -5.23 8.72
N PHE A 87 9.32 -4.64 7.57
CA PHE A 87 8.05 -3.95 7.36
C PHE A 87 6.88 -4.91 7.18
N SER A 88 7.15 -6.17 6.83
CA SER A 88 6.09 -7.17 6.72
C SER A 88 5.40 -7.43 8.06
N ASN A 89 6.06 -7.11 9.18
CA ASN A 89 5.48 -7.25 10.51
C ASN A 89 4.61 -6.06 10.91
N ILE A 90 4.74 -4.95 10.18
CA ILE A 90 4.03 -3.70 10.48
C ILE A 90 2.86 -3.50 9.52
N LEU A 91 3.02 -3.97 8.30
CA LEU A 91 2.04 -3.79 7.24
C LEU A 91 1.20 -5.04 7.06
N ASP A 92 -0.05 -4.85 6.68
CA ASP A 92 -0.99 -5.94 6.44
C ASP A 92 -0.86 -6.38 4.99
N ILE A 93 -0.11 -7.45 4.74
CA ILE A 93 0.22 -7.92 3.41
C ILE A 93 -0.48 -9.24 3.13
N HIS A 94 -1.17 -9.32 2.01
CA HIS A 94 -1.94 -10.48 1.62
C HIS A 94 -1.51 -11.00 0.24
N PRO A 95 -1.69 -12.30 -0.01
CA PRO A 95 -1.25 -12.87 -1.29
C PRO A 95 -2.08 -12.44 -2.48
N SER A 96 -3.35 -12.07 -2.26
CA SER A 96 -4.25 -11.72 -3.35
C SER A 96 -5.14 -10.53 -2.98
N ARG A 97 -5.70 -9.92 -4.01
CA ARG A 97 -6.66 -8.84 -3.84
C ARG A 97 -7.87 -9.31 -3.04
N ASP A 98 -8.37 -10.51 -3.33
CA ASP A 98 -9.53 -11.04 -2.62
C ASP A 98 -9.28 -11.22 -1.13
N ALA A 99 -8.10 -11.74 -0.77
CA ALA A 99 -7.75 -11.90 0.63
C ALA A 99 -7.66 -10.56 1.34
N ALA A 100 -7.07 -9.55 0.69
CA ALA A 100 -6.95 -8.22 1.26
C ALA A 100 -8.31 -7.55 1.43
N LEU A 101 -9.19 -7.68 0.45
CA LEU A 101 -10.52 -7.08 0.52
C LEU A 101 -11.35 -7.66 1.65
N LYS A 102 -11.21 -8.95 1.94
CA LYS A 102 -11.92 -9.57 3.06
C LYS A 102 -11.54 -8.94 4.39
N VAL A 103 -10.27 -8.62 4.57
CA VAL A 103 -9.81 -7.98 5.80
C VAL A 103 -10.29 -6.54 5.88
N LEU A 104 -10.27 -5.83 4.76
CA LEU A 104 -10.69 -4.43 4.72
C LEU A 104 -12.21 -4.26 4.90
N ALA A 105 -12.98 -5.27 4.54
CA ALA A 105 -14.44 -5.21 4.63
C ALA A 105 -14.96 -5.38 6.06
N VAL A 106 -14.12 -5.82 6.97
CA VAL A 106 -14.52 -6.10 8.37
C VAL A 106 -14.57 -4.83 9.20
#